data_3cb8d6cac784dcc9e9ad9ad3419178eb
#
_entry.id   3cb8d6cac784dcc9e9ad9ad3419178eb
#
_cell.length_a   1.000
_cell.length_b   1.000
_cell.length_c   1.000
_cell.angle_alpha   90.00
_cell.angle_beta   90.00
_cell.angle_gamma   90.00
#
_symmetry.space_group_name_H-M   'P 1'
#
loop_
_entity.id
_entity.type
_entity.pdbx_description
1 polymer ?
#
loop_
_entity_poly.entity_id
_entity_poly.type
_entity_poly.pdbx_seq_one_letter_code
_entity_poly.pdbx_strand_id
1 'polypeptide(L)'
;VIPEQGSSFSSGGFSNYFATPDYQLNATSAYIESLNGQYEGWYNKSGRGIPDIALYGSRYETENNGMSSGHHSGTSAGTPVFAAMIALVNDIRLRNGKPVLGWLNPMIYSQGLAEVWNDITVGNSYGCGEVWNATVGWDAVTGLGSPDFPRLVRALE
;
A
#
# COMPACT_ATOMS: atom_id res chain seq x y z
N VAL A 1 -7.49 -1.80 -20.42
CA VAL A 1 -7.16 -1.95 -19.00
C VAL A 1 -7.90 -0.85 -18.28
N ILE A 2 -8.79 -1.19 -17.35
CA ILE A 2 -9.43 -0.22 -16.47
C ILE A 2 -8.35 0.22 -15.48
N PRO A 3 -8.08 1.53 -15.32
CA PRO A 3 -7.10 1.98 -14.35
C PRO A 3 -7.50 1.55 -12.93
N GLU A 4 -6.51 1.22 -12.10
CA GLU A 4 -6.73 0.92 -10.70
C GLU A 4 -7.29 2.14 -9.97
N GLN A 5 -8.13 1.90 -8.98
CA GLN A 5 -8.77 2.96 -8.20
C GLN A 5 -8.76 2.60 -6.73
N GLY A 6 -8.59 3.60 -5.87
CA GLY A 6 -8.79 3.46 -4.44
C GLY A 6 -10.21 2.99 -4.16
N SER A 7 -10.34 1.96 -3.30
CA SER A 7 -11.65 1.41 -2.97
C SER A 7 -12.28 2.16 -1.81
N SER A 8 -13.57 2.46 -1.91
CA SER A 8 -14.32 3.15 -0.85
C SER A 8 -14.37 2.39 0.49
N PHE A 9 -14.12 1.09 0.50
CA PHE A 9 -14.01 0.32 1.74
C PHE A 9 -12.59 0.29 2.32
N SER A 10 -11.61 0.85 1.61
CA SER A 10 -10.25 1.04 2.14
C SER A 10 -10.27 2.10 3.23
N SER A 11 -9.32 2.03 4.14
CA SER A 11 -9.12 3.04 5.17
C SER A 11 -7.65 3.37 5.32
N GLY A 12 -7.36 4.63 5.64
CA GLY A 12 -6.02 5.12 5.85
C GLY A 12 -6.02 6.38 6.71
N GLY A 13 -4.88 7.02 6.82
CA GLY A 13 -4.70 8.23 7.62
C GLY A 13 -3.38 8.27 8.34
N PHE A 14 -3.37 8.88 9.52
CA PHE A 14 -2.16 9.15 10.30
C PHE A 14 -2.31 8.65 11.73
N SER A 15 -1.29 7.99 12.26
CA SER A 15 -1.29 7.45 13.62
C SER A 15 -1.32 8.54 14.67
N ASN A 16 -2.10 8.33 15.72
CA ASN A 16 -2.06 9.16 16.91
C ASN A 16 -0.99 8.70 17.93
N TYR A 17 -0.40 7.53 17.73
CA TYR A 17 0.53 6.91 18.68
C TYR A 17 1.97 6.86 18.15
N PHE A 18 2.15 6.53 16.87
CA PHE A 18 3.47 6.37 16.26
C PHE A 18 3.80 7.59 15.43
N ALA A 19 4.97 8.17 15.67
CA ALA A 19 5.49 9.25 14.83
C ALA A 19 5.81 8.74 13.41
N THR A 20 5.80 9.65 12.46
CA THR A 20 6.26 9.37 11.10
C THR A 20 7.72 8.95 11.14
N PRO A 21 8.08 7.75 10.65
CA PRO A 21 9.47 7.33 10.58
C PRO A 21 10.23 8.06 9.48
N ASP A 22 11.53 8.19 9.63
CA ASP A 22 12.39 8.95 8.70
C ASP A 22 12.24 8.50 7.24
N TYR A 23 12.11 7.19 7.00
CA TYR A 23 11.95 6.64 5.65
C TYR A 23 10.65 7.07 4.97
N GLN A 24 9.62 7.48 5.73
CA GLN A 24 8.31 7.87 5.21
C GLN A 24 8.14 9.40 5.09
N LEU A 25 8.98 10.19 5.77
CA LEU A 25 8.82 11.64 5.93
C LEU A 25 8.56 12.36 4.60
N ASN A 26 9.37 12.11 3.57
CA ASN A 26 9.23 12.80 2.29
C ASN A 26 7.86 12.53 1.64
N ALA A 27 7.40 11.29 1.68
CA ALA A 27 6.14 10.87 1.08
C ALA A 27 4.94 11.48 1.81
N THR A 28 4.91 11.36 3.14
CA THR A 28 3.81 11.90 3.94
C THR A 28 3.77 13.42 3.97
N SER A 29 4.93 14.10 4.00
CA SER A 29 5.00 15.56 3.96
C SER A 29 4.45 16.10 2.64
N ALA A 30 4.83 15.50 1.52
CA ALA A 30 4.31 15.90 0.20
C ALA A 30 2.79 15.78 0.12
N TYR A 31 2.22 14.69 0.66
CA TYR A 31 0.77 14.52 0.71
C TYR A 31 0.10 15.56 1.61
N ILE A 32 0.63 15.80 2.81
CA ILE A 32 0.10 16.80 3.75
C ILE A 32 0.13 18.20 3.13
N GLU A 33 1.20 18.55 2.42
CA GLU A 33 1.29 19.82 1.69
C GLU A 33 0.23 19.94 0.60
N SER A 34 -0.04 18.85 -0.12
CA SER A 34 -1.06 18.81 -1.18
C SER A 34 -2.48 19.04 -0.66
N LEU A 35 -2.74 18.71 0.61
CA LEU A 35 -4.04 18.95 1.27
C LEU A 35 -4.32 20.45 1.47
N ASN A 36 -3.31 21.32 1.38
CA ASN A 36 -3.45 22.77 1.49
C ASN A 36 -4.28 23.23 2.70
N GLY A 37 -4.06 22.60 3.86
CA GLY A 37 -4.78 22.89 5.12
C GLY A 37 -6.12 22.17 5.28
N GLN A 38 -6.57 21.40 4.29
CA GLN A 38 -7.77 20.57 4.42
C GLN A 38 -7.60 19.60 5.60
N TYR A 39 -8.66 19.40 6.36
CA TYR A 39 -8.72 18.54 7.56
C TYR A 39 -7.76 18.94 8.70
N GLU A 40 -7.28 20.18 8.74
CA GLU A 40 -6.40 20.66 9.81
C GLU A 40 -7.08 20.53 11.18
N GLY A 41 -6.34 19.96 12.14
CA GLY A 41 -6.87 19.65 13.48
C GLY A 41 -7.68 18.35 13.59
N TRP A 42 -7.96 17.66 12.48
CA TRP A 42 -8.70 16.39 12.47
C TRP A 42 -7.78 15.17 12.46
N TYR A 43 -6.50 15.36 12.19
CA TYR A 43 -5.51 14.28 12.15
C TYR A 43 -4.16 14.75 12.69
N ASN A 44 -3.34 13.79 13.08
CA ASN A 44 -1.98 14.04 13.56
C ASN A 44 -1.00 14.15 12.39
N LYS A 45 -0.61 15.38 12.01
CA LYS A 45 0.34 15.65 10.90
C LYS A 45 1.72 15.00 11.08
N SER A 46 2.13 14.71 12.32
CA SER A 46 3.40 14.06 12.64
C SER A 46 3.26 12.56 12.87
N GLY A 47 2.07 12.01 12.64
CA GLY A 47 1.81 10.59 12.79
C GLY A 47 2.25 9.76 11.58
N ARG A 48 2.60 8.49 11.84
CA ARG A 48 2.88 7.53 10.77
C ARG A 48 1.71 7.45 9.80
N GLY A 49 1.97 7.66 8.51
CA GLY A 49 0.98 7.52 7.45
C GLY A 49 0.65 6.06 7.13
N ILE A 50 -0.61 5.78 6.85
CA ILE A 50 -1.15 4.45 6.54
C ILE A 50 -2.10 4.59 5.34
N PRO A 51 -2.05 3.66 4.36
CA PRO A 51 -1.21 2.46 4.23
C PRO A 51 0.17 2.75 3.63
N ASP A 52 1.06 1.75 3.57
CA ASP A 52 2.33 1.87 2.83
C ASP A 52 2.12 1.61 1.34
N ILE A 53 1.31 0.60 0.99
CA ILE A 53 0.99 0.18 -0.38
C ILE A 53 -0.45 -0.32 -0.44
N ALA A 54 -0.93 -0.55 -1.66
CA ALA A 54 -2.22 -1.18 -1.92
C ALA A 54 -2.09 -2.40 -2.83
N LEU A 55 -3.12 -3.24 -2.82
CA LEU A 55 -3.31 -4.30 -3.79
C LEU A 55 -4.79 -4.39 -4.16
N TYR A 56 -5.06 -5.07 -5.27
CA TYR A 56 -6.42 -5.40 -5.65
C TYR A 56 -7.15 -6.07 -4.49
N GLY A 57 -8.25 -5.50 -4.05
CA GLY A 57 -8.98 -5.93 -2.87
C GLY A 57 -10.41 -6.36 -3.14
N SER A 58 -10.80 -6.53 -4.42
CA SER A 58 -12.20 -6.76 -4.78
C SER A 58 -12.39 -8.06 -5.55
N ARG A 59 -13.53 -8.72 -5.32
CA ARG A 59 -14.01 -9.84 -6.13
C ARG A 59 -13.01 -11.01 -6.30
N TYR A 60 -12.29 -11.34 -5.24
CA TYR A 60 -11.51 -12.57 -5.21
C TYR A 60 -12.43 -13.78 -5.27
N GLU A 61 -12.27 -14.62 -6.27
CA GLU A 61 -12.91 -15.92 -6.28
C GLU A 61 -12.18 -16.86 -5.31
N THR A 62 -12.91 -17.49 -4.44
CA THR A 62 -12.36 -18.37 -3.41
C THR A 62 -13.05 -19.73 -3.43
N GLU A 63 -12.29 -20.75 -3.14
CA GLU A 63 -12.79 -22.12 -2.96
C GLU A 63 -12.66 -22.54 -1.50
N ASN A 64 -13.72 -23.14 -0.97
CA ASN A 64 -13.71 -23.71 0.35
C ASN A 64 -14.28 -25.14 0.29
N ASN A 65 -13.51 -26.11 0.79
CA ASN A 65 -13.85 -27.54 0.76
C ASN A 65 -14.18 -28.06 -0.65
N GLY A 66 -13.45 -27.57 -1.67
CA GLY A 66 -13.65 -27.96 -3.07
C GLY A 66 -14.87 -27.36 -3.75
N MET A 67 -15.50 -26.38 -3.15
CA MET A 67 -16.65 -25.65 -3.70
C MET A 67 -16.33 -24.16 -3.80
N SER A 68 -16.75 -23.52 -4.89
CA SER A 68 -16.67 -22.06 -4.99
C SER A 68 -17.50 -21.42 -3.90
N SER A 69 -16.91 -20.56 -3.10
CA SER A 69 -17.58 -19.77 -2.06
C SER A 69 -17.97 -18.36 -2.53
N GLY A 70 -17.82 -18.11 -3.85
CA GLY A 70 -18.15 -16.85 -4.47
C GLY A 70 -17.03 -15.79 -4.38
N HIS A 71 -17.40 -14.55 -4.62
CA HIS A 71 -16.47 -13.43 -4.63
C HIS A 71 -16.37 -12.76 -3.27
N HIS A 72 -15.16 -12.63 -2.77
CA HIS A 72 -14.85 -11.92 -1.53
C HIS A 72 -14.10 -10.62 -1.84
N SER A 73 -14.39 -9.57 -1.07
CA SER A 73 -13.73 -8.27 -1.18
C SER A 73 -13.31 -7.79 0.22
N GLY A 74 -12.23 -7.03 0.26
CA GLY A 74 -11.71 -6.44 1.49
C GLY A 74 -10.22 -6.22 1.43
N THR A 75 -9.72 -5.31 2.25
CA THR A 75 -8.29 -5.07 2.45
C THR A 75 -7.57 -6.32 2.96
N SER A 76 -8.30 -7.15 3.73
CA SER A 76 -7.82 -8.46 4.21
C SER A 76 -7.50 -9.45 3.09
N ALA A 77 -8.01 -9.27 1.87
CA ALA A 77 -7.69 -10.12 0.72
C ALA A 77 -6.37 -9.71 0.07
N GLY A 78 -6.08 -8.41 -0.05
CA GLY A 78 -4.82 -7.91 -0.61
C GLY A 78 -3.60 -8.23 0.25
N THR A 79 -3.73 -8.20 1.57
CA THR A 79 -2.61 -8.42 2.51
C THR A 79 -1.90 -9.77 2.32
N PRO A 80 -2.58 -10.92 2.27
CA PRO A 80 -1.91 -12.21 2.06
C PRO A 80 -1.35 -12.35 0.64
N VAL A 81 -1.90 -11.64 -0.36
CA VAL A 81 -1.34 -11.64 -1.71
C VAL A 81 0.04 -10.97 -1.70
N PHE A 82 0.18 -9.82 -1.05
CA PHE A 82 1.51 -9.21 -0.91
C PHE A 82 2.49 -10.09 -0.13
N ALA A 83 2.03 -10.71 0.96
CA ALA A 83 2.85 -11.65 1.72
C ALA A 83 3.34 -12.81 0.83
N ALA A 84 2.48 -13.35 -0.04
CA ALA A 84 2.86 -14.39 -0.99
C ALA A 84 3.87 -13.89 -2.05
N MET A 85 3.72 -12.67 -2.55
CA MET A 85 4.71 -12.06 -3.46
C MET A 85 6.08 -11.98 -2.80
N ILE A 86 6.15 -11.53 -1.54
CA ILE A 86 7.42 -11.46 -0.78
C ILE A 86 7.98 -12.86 -0.50
N ALA A 87 7.13 -13.85 -0.22
CA ALA A 87 7.58 -15.24 -0.05
C ALA A 87 8.23 -15.78 -1.34
N LEU A 88 7.64 -15.49 -2.51
CA LEU A 88 8.23 -15.88 -3.81
C LEU A 88 9.56 -15.16 -4.06
N VAL A 89 9.67 -13.87 -3.76
CA VAL A 89 10.94 -13.14 -3.83
C VAL A 89 12.00 -13.76 -2.92
N ASN A 90 11.61 -14.10 -1.70
CA ASN A 90 12.52 -14.76 -0.75
C ASN A 90 12.97 -16.14 -1.23
N ASP A 91 12.10 -16.92 -1.87
CA ASP A 91 12.48 -18.22 -2.48
C ASP A 91 13.53 -18.03 -3.59
N ILE A 92 13.32 -17.04 -4.49
CA ILE A 92 14.31 -16.71 -5.53
C ILE A 92 15.65 -16.30 -4.90
N ARG A 93 15.65 -15.45 -3.88
CA ARG A 93 16.87 -15.03 -3.17
C ARG A 93 17.61 -16.20 -2.56
N LEU A 94 16.91 -17.08 -1.86
CA LEU A 94 17.50 -18.27 -1.25
C LEU A 94 18.11 -19.20 -2.29
N ARG A 95 17.46 -19.43 -3.42
CA ARG A 95 18.01 -20.20 -4.55
C ARG A 95 19.28 -19.57 -5.13
N ASN A 96 19.40 -18.24 -5.06
CA ASN A 96 20.56 -17.47 -5.48
C ASN A 96 21.63 -17.30 -4.38
N GLY A 97 21.48 -18.01 -3.24
CA GLY A 97 22.41 -17.93 -2.10
C GLY A 97 22.35 -16.62 -1.31
N LYS A 98 21.29 -15.81 -1.50
CA LYS A 98 21.11 -14.56 -0.77
C LYS A 98 20.21 -14.77 0.46
N PRO A 99 20.36 -13.98 1.52
CA PRO A 99 19.46 -14.06 2.68
C PRO A 99 18.06 -13.58 2.30
N VAL A 100 17.05 -13.99 3.06
CA VAL A 100 15.69 -13.45 2.95
C VAL A 100 15.66 -11.94 3.22
N LEU A 101 14.65 -11.28 2.71
CA LEU A 101 14.38 -9.88 3.03
C LEU A 101 14.05 -9.75 4.51
N GLY A 102 14.53 -8.68 5.12
CA GLY A 102 14.19 -8.33 6.49
C GLY A 102 12.95 -7.45 6.57
N TRP A 103 13.01 -6.44 7.42
CA TRP A 103 11.92 -5.46 7.58
C TRP A 103 11.75 -4.62 6.30
N LEU A 104 10.55 -4.73 5.68
CA LEU A 104 10.30 -4.19 4.34
C LEU A 104 10.04 -2.70 4.31
N ASN A 105 9.45 -2.10 5.35
CA ASN A 105 8.94 -0.74 5.29
C ASN A 105 9.99 0.30 4.86
N PRO A 106 11.22 0.33 5.38
CA PRO A 106 12.23 1.27 4.88
C PRO A 106 12.58 1.03 3.40
N MET A 107 12.54 -0.22 2.96
CA MET A 107 12.85 -0.61 1.59
C MET A 107 11.76 -0.14 0.62
N ILE A 108 10.48 -0.24 1.01
CA ILE A 108 9.31 0.20 0.22
C ILE A 108 9.46 1.67 -0.19
N TYR A 109 9.97 2.52 0.69
CA TYR A 109 10.18 3.95 0.45
C TYR A 109 11.55 4.29 -0.16
N SER A 110 12.38 3.29 -0.44
CA SER A 110 13.71 3.54 -1.03
C SER A 110 13.62 3.88 -2.51
N GLN A 111 14.59 4.67 -3.00
CA GLN A 111 14.68 4.99 -4.43
C GLN A 111 14.86 3.75 -5.32
N GLY A 112 15.45 2.67 -4.78
CA GLY A 112 15.59 1.41 -5.49
C GLY A 112 14.28 0.72 -5.86
N LEU A 113 13.18 1.06 -5.19
CA LEU A 113 11.84 0.55 -5.49
C LEU A 113 10.90 1.60 -6.08
N ALA A 114 11.36 2.80 -6.41
CA ALA A 114 10.48 3.87 -6.90
C ALA A 114 9.69 3.47 -8.16
N GLU A 115 10.30 2.69 -9.06
CA GLU A 115 9.69 2.24 -10.31
C GLU A 115 8.85 0.95 -10.16
N VAL A 116 8.74 0.42 -8.95
CA VAL A 116 8.01 -0.84 -8.68
C VAL A 116 6.52 -0.59 -8.51
N TRP A 117 6.15 0.60 -8.06
CA TRP A 117 4.79 0.93 -7.70
C TRP A 117 4.01 1.51 -8.87
N ASN A 118 2.81 0.98 -9.11
CA ASN A 118 1.83 1.62 -9.98
C ASN A 118 1.04 2.60 -9.11
N ASP A 119 1.27 3.88 -9.32
CA ASP A 119 0.63 4.96 -8.59
C ASP A 119 -0.88 5.00 -8.90
N ILE A 120 -1.71 5.01 -7.87
CA ILE A 120 -3.17 5.00 -7.96
C ILE A 120 -3.68 6.38 -7.57
N THR A 121 -4.09 7.16 -8.56
CA THR A 121 -4.42 8.58 -8.39
C THR A 121 -5.92 8.88 -8.41
N VAL A 122 -6.76 7.86 -8.43
CA VAL A 122 -8.22 7.98 -8.49
C VAL A 122 -8.87 7.15 -7.38
N GLY A 123 -9.94 7.67 -6.81
CA GLY A 123 -10.68 7.02 -5.73
C GLY A 123 -10.47 7.71 -4.39
N ASN A 124 -11.17 7.21 -3.39
CA ASN A 124 -11.15 7.77 -2.04
C ASN A 124 -11.43 6.70 -0.99
N SER A 125 -11.15 7.04 0.26
CA SER A 125 -11.52 6.22 1.41
C SER A 125 -12.53 6.94 2.29
N TYR A 126 -13.33 6.19 3.06
CA TYR A 126 -14.21 6.74 4.06
C TYR A 126 -13.62 6.62 5.46
N GLY A 127 -13.82 7.66 6.28
CA GLY A 127 -13.46 7.65 7.70
C GLY A 127 -14.09 8.82 8.44
N CYS A 128 -14.86 8.58 9.49
CA CYS A 128 -15.42 9.60 10.41
C CYS A 128 -16.13 10.80 9.74
N GLY A 129 -16.69 10.60 8.55
CA GLY A 129 -17.34 11.67 7.78
C GLY A 129 -16.41 12.44 6.84
N GLU A 130 -15.11 12.22 6.91
CA GLU A 130 -14.10 12.81 6.03
C GLU A 130 -13.57 11.78 5.04
N VAL A 131 -13.09 12.26 3.90
CA VAL A 131 -12.68 11.41 2.78
C VAL A 131 -11.25 11.75 2.39
N TRP A 132 -10.34 10.78 2.54
CA TRP A 132 -9.03 10.87 1.92
C TRP A 132 -9.16 10.59 0.43
N ASN A 133 -8.51 11.39 -0.40
CA ASN A 133 -8.46 11.20 -1.85
C ASN A 133 -7.12 10.60 -2.27
N ALA A 134 -7.18 9.69 -3.24
CA ALA A 134 -6.00 9.22 -3.93
C ALA A 134 -5.42 10.36 -4.78
N THR A 135 -4.11 10.52 -4.75
CA THR A 135 -3.37 11.59 -5.43
C THR A 135 -2.08 11.04 -6.04
N VAL A 136 -1.37 11.87 -6.79
CA VAL A 136 -0.05 11.50 -7.31
C VAL A 136 0.93 11.30 -6.15
N GLY A 137 1.67 10.21 -6.19
CA GLY A 137 2.60 9.80 -5.14
C GLY A 137 1.92 9.07 -3.99
N TRP A 138 2.53 9.10 -2.81
CA TRP A 138 1.92 8.48 -1.64
C TRP A 138 0.66 9.23 -1.20
N ASP A 139 -0.39 8.50 -0.90
CA ASP A 139 -1.61 9.04 -0.31
C ASP A 139 -2.18 8.15 0.80
N ALA A 140 -3.11 8.69 1.59
CA ALA A 140 -3.72 8.00 2.72
C ALA A 140 -4.88 7.06 2.31
N VAL A 141 -4.93 6.63 1.06
CA VAL A 141 -5.90 5.67 0.51
C VAL A 141 -5.20 4.42 0.02
N THR A 142 -4.15 4.59 -0.80
CA THR A 142 -3.47 3.52 -1.54
C THR A 142 -1.97 3.45 -1.25
N GLY A 143 -1.45 4.30 -0.38
CA GLY A 143 -0.02 4.41 -0.12
C GLY A 143 0.74 4.78 -1.39
N LEU A 144 1.84 4.10 -1.68
CA LEU A 144 2.61 4.26 -2.92
C LEU A 144 1.96 3.58 -4.14
N GLY A 145 0.78 2.96 -3.98
CA GLY A 145 0.10 2.22 -5.03
C GLY A 145 0.36 0.72 -5.01
N SER A 146 0.09 0.04 -6.12
CA SER A 146 0.18 -1.41 -6.24
C SER A 146 1.52 -1.87 -6.82
N PRO A 147 2.08 -3.02 -6.38
CA PRO A 147 3.34 -3.52 -6.91
C PRO A 147 3.19 -4.11 -8.32
N ASP A 148 4.07 -3.72 -9.24
CA ASP A 148 4.38 -4.48 -10.44
C ASP A 148 5.28 -5.65 -10.03
N PHE A 149 4.72 -6.86 -9.93
CA PHE A 149 5.45 -8.02 -9.42
C PHE A 149 6.72 -8.37 -10.22
N PRO A 150 6.71 -8.38 -11.55
CA PRO A 150 7.93 -8.54 -12.32
C PRO A 150 9.02 -7.50 -12.01
N ARG A 151 8.67 -6.24 -11.81
CA ARG A 151 9.62 -5.21 -11.39
C ARG A 151 10.10 -5.42 -9.96
N LEU A 152 9.20 -5.80 -9.05
CA LEU A 152 9.53 -6.11 -7.67
C LEU A 152 10.56 -7.25 -7.58
N VAL A 153 10.36 -8.31 -8.34
CA VAL A 153 11.32 -9.44 -8.42
C VAL A 153 12.68 -8.93 -8.89
N ARG A 154 12.74 -8.24 -10.03
CA ARG A 154 14.03 -7.73 -10.57
C ARG A 154 14.76 -6.78 -9.63
N ALA A 155 14.03 -6.01 -8.84
CA ALA A 155 14.63 -5.05 -7.90
C ALA A 155 15.15 -5.71 -6.62
N LEU A 156 14.60 -6.86 -6.23
CA LEU A 156 14.86 -7.50 -4.94
C LEU A 156 15.58 -8.86 -5.02
N GLU A 157 15.67 -9.49 -6.19
CA GLU A 157 16.34 -10.78 -6.42
C GLU A 157 17.86 -10.78 -6.19
#